data_44b7e5aa558280f771a562211872ab18
#
_entry.id   44b7e5aa558280f771a562211872ab18
#
_cell.length_a   1.000
_cell.length_b   1.000
_cell.length_c   1.000
_cell.angle_alpha   90.00
_cell.angle_beta   90.00
_cell.angle_gamma   90.00
#
_symmetry.space_group_name_H-M   'P 1'
#
loop_
_entity.id
_entity.type
_entity.pdbx_description
1 polymer ?
#
loop_
_entity_poly.entity_id
_entity_poly.type
_entity_poly.pdbx_seq_one_letter_code
_entity_poly.pdbx_strand_id
1 'polypeptide(L)'
;MPPAPPIAAPETQPTPATEARTTPPPRPQTRPSPTPLPQVPQISDEIIVPPDAKVMYRETGWASWYGPGFQKRKAANGEVFDTEKMTAAHRTIPLNSIVRVTNVKTAESVVVRITDRGPFVGDRILDLSRAAARKLSVYQHGTALVRIEVLQTPAPIGTGGRWCVQIGAFQDPNDATKLKEKLGRRYRTAKVLQFSSPQGGDWLRILVAEDDKKRAESLIKETHTDAAMFLVRLD
;
A
#
# COMPACT_ATOMS: atom_id res chain seq x y z
N MET A 1 25.59 59.28 -25.88
CA MET A 1 26.27 59.52 -24.60
C MET A 1 26.40 58.19 -23.89
N PRO A 2 27.64 57.72 -23.65
CA PRO A 2 27.85 56.48 -22.89
C PRO A 2 27.79 56.75 -21.36
N PRO A 3 27.42 55.78 -20.53
CA PRO A 3 27.35 55.97 -19.08
C PRO A 3 28.73 55.96 -18.45
N ALA A 4 28.87 56.71 -17.34
CA ALA A 4 30.07 56.97 -16.59
C ALA A 4 30.54 55.73 -15.78
N PRO A 5 31.86 55.61 -15.47
CA PRO A 5 32.41 54.48 -14.70
C PRO A 5 32.20 54.65 -13.18
N PRO A 6 32.17 53.56 -12.42
CA PRO A 6 31.96 53.60 -10.97
C PRO A 6 33.19 54.10 -10.20
N ILE A 7 32.93 54.82 -9.13
CA ILE A 7 33.89 55.45 -8.22
C ILE A 7 34.48 54.35 -7.29
N ALA A 8 35.84 54.38 -7.19
CA ALA A 8 36.61 53.50 -6.29
C ALA A 8 36.45 53.92 -4.82
N ALA A 9 36.30 52.94 -3.92
CA ALA A 9 36.31 53.12 -2.47
C ALA A 9 37.74 53.25 -1.94
N PRO A 10 38.00 53.97 -0.84
CA PRO A 10 39.35 54.22 -0.32
C PRO A 10 39.93 53.04 0.42
N GLU A 11 41.20 52.78 0.18
CA GLU A 11 42.02 51.82 0.90
C GLU A 11 42.24 52.23 2.39
N THR A 12 41.91 51.33 3.31
CA THR A 12 42.30 51.47 4.74
C THR A 12 43.58 50.68 5.02
N GLN A 13 44.56 51.38 5.57
CA GLN A 13 45.87 50.84 5.97
C GLN A 13 45.75 49.89 7.17
N PRO A 14 46.65 48.89 7.29
CA PRO A 14 46.66 47.94 8.41
C PRO A 14 47.32 48.52 9.65
N THR A 15 46.67 48.38 10.81
CA THR A 15 47.24 48.56 12.15
C THR A 15 48.01 47.33 12.62
N PRO A 16 49.10 47.47 13.41
CA PRO A 16 49.99 46.37 13.78
C PRO A 16 49.27 45.39 14.78
N ALA A 17 49.57 44.10 14.58
CA ALA A 17 49.05 42.99 15.36
C ALA A 17 49.65 42.96 16.78
N THR A 18 48.80 42.86 17.78
CA THR A 18 49.14 42.44 19.15
C THR A 18 49.19 40.92 19.17
N GLU A 19 50.35 40.36 19.54
CA GLU A 19 50.52 38.90 19.72
C GLU A 19 49.59 38.39 20.83
N ALA A 20 48.54 37.64 20.45
CA ALA A 20 47.73 36.86 21.37
C ALA A 20 48.24 35.40 21.40
N ARG A 21 48.65 34.98 22.59
CA ARG A 21 49.07 33.62 22.95
C ARG A 21 48.03 32.59 22.45
N THR A 22 48.44 31.79 21.49
CA THR A 22 47.60 30.68 20.99
C THR A 22 47.64 29.51 21.98
N THR A 23 46.49 29.25 22.64
CA THR A 23 46.21 27.96 23.25
C THR A 23 45.82 26.97 22.15
N PRO A 24 46.35 25.72 22.18
CA PRO A 24 45.99 24.73 21.15
C PRO A 24 44.53 24.37 21.24
N PRO A 25 43.86 24.10 20.09
CA PRO A 25 42.43 23.71 20.06
C PRO A 25 42.24 22.37 20.77
N PRO A 26 41.08 22.17 21.45
CA PRO A 26 40.78 20.90 22.09
C PRO A 26 40.68 19.79 21.04
N ARG A 27 41.30 18.64 21.34
CA ARG A 27 41.31 17.43 20.55
C ARG A 27 39.82 17.00 20.23
N PRO A 28 39.45 16.67 18.98
CA PRO A 28 38.12 16.19 18.69
C PRO A 28 37.82 14.96 19.53
N GLN A 29 36.79 15.05 20.37
CA GLN A 29 36.28 13.90 21.08
C GLN A 29 35.58 13.01 20.03
N THR A 30 36.09 11.82 19.82
CA THR A 30 35.47 10.80 19.01
C THR A 30 34.13 10.45 19.62
N ARG A 31 33.04 10.84 18.94
CA ARG A 31 31.69 10.42 19.28
C ARG A 31 31.67 8.89 19.28
N PRO A 32 31.14 8.20 20.32
CA PRO A 32 31.03 6.77 20.29
C PRO A 32 30.09 6.38 19.11
N SER A 33 30.56 5.42 18.32
CA SER A 33 29.75 4.86 17.23
C SER A 33 28.41 4.39 17.79
N PRO A 34 27.27 4.64 17.12
CA PRO A 34 26.00 4.16 17.58
C PRO A 34 26.03 2.63 17.66
N THR A 35 25.69 2.10 18.83
CA THR A 35 25.49 0.66 19.04
C THR A 35 24.53 0.15 17.98
N PRO A 36 24.86 -0.92 17.25
CA PRO A 36 23.92 -1.52 16.28
C PRO A 36 22.64 -1.89 17.02
N LEU A 37 21.51 -1.39 16.52
CA LEU A 37 20.20 -1.82 17.00
C LEU A 37 20.10 -3.36 16.84
N PRO A 38 19.45 -4.07 17.77
CA PRO A 38 19.22 -5.50 17.64
C PRO A 38 18.62 -5.76 16.27
N GLN A 39 19.27 -6.57 15.46
CA GLN A 39 18.71 -7.03 14.19
C GLN A 39 17.45 -7.80 14.52
N VAL A 40 16.30 -7.25 14.13
CA VAL A 40 15.03 -7.98 14.12
C VAL A 40 15.29 -9.24 13.29
N PRO A 41 14.97 -10.47 13.81
CA PRO A 41 15.17 -11.69 13.06
C PRO A 41 14.56 -11.51 11.67
N GLN A 42 15.36 -11.64 10.62
CA GLN A 42 14.86 -11.71 9.26
C GLN A 42 14.04 -12.99 9.18
N ILE A 43 12.71 -12.84 9.25
CA ILE A 43 11.80 -13.95 8.95
C ILE A 43 12.14 -14.34 7.52
N SER A 44 12.62 -15.56 7.33
CA SER A 44 12.93 -16.07 5.99
C SER A 44 11.70 -15.84 5.10
N ASP A 45 11.89 -15.20 3.96
CA ASP A 45 10.81 -14.93 2.98
C ASP A 45 10.25 -16.23 2.35
N GLU A 46 10.76 -17.37 2.77
CA GLU A 46 10.33 -18.69 2.31
C GLU A 46 9.01 -19.08 3.01
N ILE A 47 7.96 -19.09 2.22
CA ILE A 47 6.63 -19.50 2.68
C ILE A 47 6.61 -21.03 2.73
N ILE A 48 6.82 -21.61 3.92
CA ILE A 48 6.73 -23.04 4.14
C ILE A 48 5.26 -23.41 4.32
N VAL A 49 4.72 -24.17 3.39
CA VAL A 49 3.36 -24.72 3.45
C VAL A 49 3.46 -26.23 3.64
N PRO A 50 2.84 -26.82 4.68
CA PRO A 50 2.76 -28.26 4.82
C PRO A 50 2.12 -28.90 3.57
N PRO A 51 2.59 -30.09 3.14
CA PRO A 51 2.04 -30.77 1.96
C PRO A 51 0.55 -31.09 2.07
N ASP A 52 0.08 -31.32 3.28
CA ASP A 52 -1.29 -31.68 3.67
C ASP A 52 -2.13 -30.48 4.13
N ALA A 53 -1.68 -29.25 3.89
CA ALA A 53 -2.39 -28.05 4.31
C ALA A 53 -3.83 -28.05 3.79
N LYS A 54 -4.80 -28.04 4.72
CA LYS A 54 -6.21 -28.01 4.40
C LYS A 54 -6.61 -26.68 3.75
N VAL A 55 -7.29 -26.76 2.63
CA VAL A 55 -7.83 -25.58 1.97
C VAL A 55 -9.04 -25.05 2.75
N MET A 56 -8.94 -23.83 3.26
CA MET A 56 -9.98 -23.17 4.06
C MET A 56 -10.96 -22.34 3.23
N TYR A 57 -10.53 -21.87 2.08
CA TYR A 57 -11.36 -21.04 1.18
C TYR A 57 -10.85 -21.16 -0.25
N ARG A 58 -11.76 -21.09 -1.23
CA ARG A 58 -11.45 -21.08 -2.66
C ARG A 58 -12.22 -19.98 -3.37
N GLU A 59 -11.58 -19.36 -4.33
CA GLU A 59 -12.19 -18.41 -5.25
C GLU A 59 -11.51 -18.51 -6.61
N THR A 60 -12.27 -18.25 -7.69
CA THR A 60 -11.73 -18.20 -9.05
C THR A 60 -12.14 -16.88 -9.69
N GLY A 61 -11.18 -16.21 -10.32
CA GLY A 61 -11.40 -14.92 -10.96
C GLY A 61 -10.15 -14.39 -11.64
N TRP A 62 -10.24 -13.19 -12.20
CA TRP A 62 -9.12 -12.57 -12.90
C TRP A 62 -8.07 -12.03 -11.93
N ALA A 63 -6.83 -12.31 -12.23
CA ALA A 63 -5.68 -11.71 -11.57
C ALA A 63 -4.90 -10.83 -12.54
N SER A 64 -4.29 -9.76 -12.01
CA SER A 64 -3.26 -8.99 -12.69
C SER A 64 -2.02 -8.88 -11.80
N TRP A 65 -1.13 -7.93 -12.09
CA TRP A 65 0.05 -7.71 -11.28
C TRP A 65 0.30 -6.21 -11.09
N TYR A 66 1.00 -5.86 -10.01
CA TYR A 66 1.34 -4.48 -9.68
C TYR A 66 2.32 -3.88 -10.68
N GLY A 67 1.97 -2.73 -11.25
CA GLY A 67 2.87 -1.95 -12.07
C GLY A 67 4.05 -1.36 -11.28
N PRO A 68 5.05 -0.80 -11.98
CA PRO A 68 6.30 -0.32 -11.36
C PRO A 68 6.13 0.81 -10.34
N GLY A 69 5.03 1.54 -10.40
CA GLY A 69 4.73 2.68 -9.51
C GLY A 69 4.44 2.32 -8.04
N PHE A 70 4.39 1.03 -7.68
CA PHE A 70 4.10 0.56 -6.32
C PHE A 70 5.34 0.24 -5.49
N GLN A 71 6.50 0.07 -6.13
CA GLN A 71 7.74 -0.29 -5.46
C GLN A 71 8.06 0.68 -4.31
N LYS A 72 8.47 0.13 -3.16
CA LYS A 72 8.83 0.86 -1.92
C LYS A 72 7.68 1.61 -1.23
N ARG A 73 6.43 1.41 -1.64
CA ARG A 73 5.26 1.94 -0.92
C ARG A 73 4.89 1.03 0.24
N LYS A 74 4.22 1.59 1.25
CA LYS A 74 3.65 0.78 2.33
C LYS A 74 2.41 0.02 1.83
N ALA A 75 2.42 -1.29 2.01
CA ALA A 75 1.27 -2.16 1.83
C ALA A 75 0.28 -2.02 3.01
N ALA A 76 -0.92 -2.59 2.87
CA ALA A 76 -1.97 -2.48 3.89
C ALA A 76 -1.59 -3.14 5.22
N ASN A 77 -0.71 -4.15 5.23
CA ASN A 77 -0.17 -4.76 6.45
C ASN A 77 0.95 -3.93 7.11
N GLY A 78 1.32 -2.78 6.54
CA GLY A 78 2.36 -1.88 7.05
C GLY A 78 3.77 -2.15 6.55
N GLU A 79 4.02 -3.27 5.87
CA GLU A 79 5.33 -3.60 5.29
C GLU A 79 5.61 -2.74 4.05
N VAL A 80 6.89 -2.60 3.72
CA VAL A 80 7.29 -1.97 2.46
C VAL A 80 7.13 -2.99 1.33
N PHE A 81 6.35 -2.61 0.31
CA PHE A 81 6.13 -3.47 -0.85
C PHE A 81 7.42 -3.64 -1.67
N ASP A 82 7.72 -4.89 -1.95
CA ASP A 82 8.82 -5.30 -2.82
C ASP A 82 8.28 -6.18 -3.95
N THR A 83 8.52 -5.78 -5.20
CA THR A 83 8.05 -6.49 -6.39
C THR A 83 8.66 -7.88 -6.55
N GLU A 84 9.80 -8.16 -5.90
CA GLU A 84 10.50 -9.46 -5.99
C GLU A 84 10.09 -10.46 -4.89
N LYS A 85 9.29 -10.03 -3.92
CA LYS A 85 8.72 -10.91 -2.89
C LYS A 85 7.48 -11.63 -3.40
N MET A 86 7.19 -12.82 -2.87
CA MET A 86 6.01 -13.61 -3.21
C MET A 86 4.78 -13.11 -2.45
N THR A 87 4.20 -11.98 -2.92
CA THR A 87 3.08 -11.29 -2.28
C THR A 87 1.96 -10.98 -3.26
N ALA A 88 0.78 -10.71 -2.72
CA ALA A 88 -0.38 -10.28 -3.50
C ALA A 88 -1.31 -9.37 -2.69
N ALA A 89 -2.22 -8.66 -3.40
CA ALA A 89 -3.36 -7.97 -2.82
C ALA A 89 -4.66 -8.74 -3.05
N HIS A 90 -5.50 -8.74 -2.02
CA HIS A 90 -6.87 -9.22 -2.09
C HIS A 90 -7.79 -8.33 -1.25
N ARG A 91 -9.05 -8.16 -1.66
CA ARG A 91 -9.97 -7.23 -0.98
C ARG A 91 -10.38 -7.70 0.41
N THR A 92 -10.63 -9.00 0.59
CA THR A 92 -11.35 -9.53 1.76
C THR A 92 -10.64 -10.65 2.53
N ILE A 93 -9.66 -11.32 1.94
CA ILE A 93 -8.85 -12.32 2.66
C ILE A 93 -8.04 -11.60 3.76
N PRO A 94 -7.99 -12.09 5.02
CA PRO A 94 -7.19 -11.48 6.08
C PRO A 94 -5.76 -11.22 5.65
N LEU A 95 -5.18 -10.07 6.07
CA LEU A 95 -3.78 -9.76 5.82
C LEU A 95 -2.88 -10.84 6.43
N ASN A 96 -1.74 -11.08 5.81
CA ASN A 96 -0.78 -12.13 6.16
C ASN A 96 -1.26 -13.57 5.97
N SER A 97 -2.42 -13.78 5.35
CA SER A 97 -2.83 -15.13 4.91
C SER A 97 -1.89 -15.68 3.84
N ILE A 98 -1.69 -17.00 3.87
CA ILE A 98 -0.92 -17.73 2.87
C ILE A 98 -1.88 -18.39 1.88
N VAL A 99 -1.66 -18.10 0.61
CA VAL A 99 -2.57 -18.44 -0.48
C VAL A 99 -1.81 -19.14 -1.60
N ARG A 100 -2.29 -20.30 -2.01
CA ARG A 100 -1.88 -20.91 -3.29
C ARG A 100 -2.67 -20.26 -4.41
N VAL A 101 -1.97 -19.82 -5.44
CA VAL A 101 -2.54 -19.27 -6.66
C VAL A 101 -2.19 -20.18 -7.82
N THR A 102 -3.18 -20.64 -8.55
CA THR A 102 -3.01 -21.51 -9.72
C THR A 102 -3.57 -20.81 -10.95
N ASN A 103 -2.78 -20.67 -11.99
CA ASN A 103 -3.26 -20.23 -13.29
C ASN A 103 -4.12 -21.36 -13.90
N VAL A 104 -5.37 -21.06 -14.17
CA VAL A 104 -6.35 -22.08 -14.66
C VAL A 104 -5.95 -22.63 -16.03
N LYS A 105 -5.31 -21.82 -16.87
CA LYS A 105 -4.94 -22.21 -18.23
C LYS A 105 -3.66 -23.06 -18.27
N THR A 106 -2.62 -22.69 -17.50
CA THR A 106 -1.30 -23.34 -17.55
C THR A 106 -1.10 -24.38 -16.47
N ALA A 107 -1.96 -24.41 -15.45
CA ALA A 107 -1.83 -25.20 -14.22
C ALA A 107 -0.57 -24.85 -13.38
N GLU A 108 0.19 -23.83 -13.74
CA GLU A 108 1.27 -23.31 -12.91
C GLU A 108 0.74 -22.79 -11.60
N SER A 109 1.47 -23.03 -10.51
CA SER A 109 1.03 -22.70 -9.17
C SER A 109 2.15 -22.09 -8.34
N VAL A 110 1.81 -21.08 -7.55
CA VAL A 110 2.73 -20.44 -6.59
C VAL A 110 2.03 -20.21 -5.26
N VAL A 111 2.82 -20.06 -4.22
CA VAL A 111 2.32 -19.64 -2.91
C VAL A 111 2.73 -18.19 -2.67
N VAL A 112 1.76 -17.37 -2.24
CA VAL A 112 1.95 -15.95 -1.95
C VAL A 112 1.37 -15.60 -0.58
N ARG A 113 1.86 -14.50 0.01
CA ARG A 113 1.29 -13.90 1.20
C ARG A 113 0.43 -12.70 0.81
N ILE A 114 -0.77 -12.59 1.37
CA ILE A 114 -1.63 -11.42 1.18
C ILE A 114 -1.13 -10.29 2.08
N THR A 115 -0.54 -9.28 1.48
CA THR A 115 0.04 -8.14 2.21
C THR A 115 -0.70 -6.84 1.99
N ASP A 116 -1.57 -6.79 0.96
CA ASP A 116 -2.19 -5.54 0.56
C ASP A 116 -3.68 -5.69 0.22
N ARG A 117 -4.36 -4.56 0.03
CA ARG A 117 -5.77 -4.43 -0.34
C ARG A 117 -5.93 -4.00 -1.79
N GLY A 118 -6.82 -4.67 -2.49
CA GLY A 118 -7.11 -4.54 -3.90
C GLY A 118 -7.44 -5.89 -4.53
N PRO A 119 -7.68 -5.93 -5.81
CA PRO A 119 -7.79 -4.83 -6.78
C PRO A 119 -9.06 -4.01 -6.63
N PHE A 120 -8.97 -2.74 -7.02
CA PHE A 120 -10.10 -1.83 -7.06
C PHE A 120 -10.42 -1.40 -8.50
N VAL A 121 -10.28 -2.34 -9.43
CA VAL A 121 -10.54 -2.13 -10.87
C VAL A 121 -11.22 -3.37 -11.44
N GLY A 122 -12.37 -3.15 -12.08
CA GLY A 122 -13.11 -4.22 -12.76
C GLY A 122 -13.52 -5.38 -11.83
N ASP A 123 -13.56 -6.56 -12.40
CA ASP A 123 -13.93 -7.82 -11.77
C ASP A 123 -12.73 -8.64 -11.26
N ARG A 124 -11.55 -8.05 -11.25
CA ARG A 124 -10.34 -8.71 -10.73
C ARG A 124 -10.48 -9.04 -9.24
N ILE A 125 -9.93 -10.18 -8.86
CA ILE A 125 -9.92 -10.63 -7.46
C ILE A 125 -8.53 -10.52 -6.81
N LEU A 126 -7.45 -10.52 -7.61
CA LEU A 126 -6.07 -10.59 -7.12
C LEU A 126 -5.14 -9.70 -7.94
N ASP A 127 -4.24 -8.99 -7.25
CA ASP A 127 -3.09 -8.34 -7.87
C ASP A 127 -1.80 -8.96 -7.31
N LEU A 128 -0.98 -9.53 -8.20
CA LEU A 128 0.25 -10.24 -7.86
C LEU A 128 1.45 -9.30 -7.82
N SER A 129 2.46 -9.62 -7.02
CA SER A 129 3.80 -9.06 -7.19
C SER A 129 4.37 -9.47 -8.55
N ARG A 130 5.40 -8.77 -9.02
CA ARG A 130 6.08 -9.11 -10.29
C ARG A 130 6.69 -10.51 -10.25
N ALA A 131 7.31 -10.89 -9.14
CA ALA A 131 7.89 -12.22 -8.97
C ALA A 131 6.84 -13.33 -9.08
N ALA A 132 5.70 -13.18 -8.39
CA ALA A 132 4.60 -14.13 -8.48
C ALA A 132 3.98 -14.20 -9.87
N ALA A 133 3.77 -13.04 -10.51
CA ALA A 133 3.20 -12.97 -11.86
C ALA A 133 4.08 -13.65 -12.92
N ARG A 134 5.41 -13.55 -12.78
CA ARG A 134 6.36 -14.25 -13.69
C ARG A 134 6.23 -15.76 -13.57
N LYS A 135 6.13 -16.28 -12.35
CA LYS A 135 6.00 -17.73 -12.12
C LYS A 135 4.66 -18.32 -12.53
N LEU A 136 3.65 -17.47 -12.75
CA LEU A 136 2.30 -17.87 -13.16
C LEU A 136 1.99 -17.55 -14.62
N SER A 137 2.98 -17.13 -15.42
CA SER A 137 2.79 -16.65 -16.79
C SER A 137 1.78 -15.49 -16.93
N VAL A 138 1.49 -14.79 -15.83
CA VAL A 138 0.59 -13.61 -15.81
C VAL A 138 1.33 -12.36 -16.29
N TYR A 139 2.64 -12.26 -16.00
CA TYR A 139 3.43 -11.06 -16.28
C TYR A 139 3.41 -10.67 -17.76
N GLN A 140 3.53 -11.63 -18.66
CA GLN A 140 3.59 -11.39 -20.12
C GLN A 140 2.23 -11.03 -20.72
N HIS A 141 1.14 -11.60 -20.17
CA HIS A 141 -0.23 -11.41 -20.65
C HIS A 141 -0.96 -10.26 -19.97
N GLY A 142 -0.40 -9.71 -18.89
CA GLY A 142 -1.02 -8.68 -18.05
C GLY A 142 -2.09 -9.21 -17.11
N THR A 143 -2.93 -10.15 -17.55
CA THR A 143 -3.98 -10.78 -16.76
C THR A 143 -4.09 -12.28 -17.04
N ALA A 144 -4.61 -13.04 -16.07
CA ALA A 144 -4.99 -14.45 -16.25
C ALA A 144 -6.14 -14.83 -15.32
N LEU A 145 -6.91 -15.84 -15.72
CA LEU A 145 -7.87 -16.49 -14.84
C LEU A 145 -7.12 -17.38 -13.86
N VAL A 146 -7.27 -17.13 -12.57
CA VAL A 146 -6.60 -17.87 -11.51
C VAL A 146 -7.60 -18.47 -10.53
N ARG A 147 -7.23 -19.59 -9.93
CA ARG A 147 -7.86 -20.16 -8.75
C ARG A 147 -6.97 -19.87 -7.55
N ILE A 148 -7.55 -19.30 -6.51
CA ILE A 148 -6.87 -19.05 -5.23
C ILE A 148 -7.39 -20.04 -4.17
N GLU A 149 -6.50 -20.52 -3.32
CA GLU A 149 -6.78 -21.44 -2.22
C GLU A 149 -6.08 -20.90 -0.98
N VAL A 150 -6.85 -20.54 0.07
CA VAL A 150 -6.29 -20.09 1.34
C VAL A 150 -5.85 -21.33 2.14
N LEU A 151 -4.57 -21.39 2.47
CA LEU A 151 -3.95 -22.50 3.16
C LEU A 151 -3.72 -22.19 4.65
N GLN A 152 -3.42 -20.93 4.97
CA GLN A 152 -3.28 -20.42 6.33
C GLN A 152 -3.85 -19.02 6.43
N THR A 153 -4.43 -18.69 7.57
CA THR A 153 -4.96 -17.34 7.84
C THR A 153 -4.86 -17.03 9.33
N PRO A 154 -4.48 -15.79 9.70
CA PRO A 154 -4.42 -15.39 11.11
C PRO A 154 -5.80 -15.15 11.72
N ALA A 155 -6.86 -15.05 10.90
CA ALA A 155 -8.21 -14.78 11.36
C ALA A 155 -9.25 -15.47 10.46
N PRO A 156 -10.48 -15.74 10.93
CA PRO A 156 -11.56 -16.32 10.12
C PRO A 156 -11.85 -15.49 8.87
N ILE A 157 -12.06 -16.11 7.72
CA ILE A 157 -12.24 -15.42 6.44
C ILE A 157 -13.65 -14.81 6.33
N GLY A 158 -14.67 -15.53 6.75
CA GLY A 158 -16.08 -15.15 6.56
C GLY A 158 -16.70 -14.33 7.69
N THR A 159 -16.10 -14.38 8.88
CA THR A 159 -16.65 -13.78 10.11
C THR A 159 -15.58 -12.93 10.83
N GLY A 160 -16.06 -11.99 11.63
CA GLY A 160 -15.17 -11.06 12.33
C GLY A 160 -14.43 -10.12 11.36
N GLY A 161 -13.38 -9.49 11.88
CA GLY A 161 -12.57 -8.53 11.13
C GLY A 161 -13.23 -7.15 11.02
N ARG A 162 -12.45 -6.23 10.49
CA ARG A 162 -12.87 -4.84 10.30
C ARG A 162 -13.24 -4.60 8.84
N TRP A 163 -14.44 -4.09 8.58
CA TRP A 163 -14.96 -3.96 7.24
C TRP A 163 -15.29 -2.52 6.87
N CYS A 164 -15.09 -2.19 5.62
CA CYS A 164 -15.48 -0.90 5.06
C CYS A 164 -15.97 -1.04 3.62
N VAL A 165 -16.55 0.03 3.09
CA VAL A 165 -16.84 0.15 1.67
C VAL A 165 -15.88 1.15 1.06
N GLN A 166 -15.28 0.80 -0.07
CA GLN A 166 -14.46 1.71 -0.87
C GLN A 166 -15.18 2.00 -2.19
N ILE A 167 -15.31 3.28 -2.54
CA ILE A 167 -16.03 3.76 -3.73
C ILE A 167 -15.08 4.62 -4.57
N GLY A 168 -15.02 4.37 -5.87
CA GLY A 168 -14.19 5.13 -6.82
C GLY A 168 -13.77 4.28 -8.04
N ALA A 169 -12.80 4.74 -8.85
CA ALA A 169 -12.13 6.04 -8.70
C ALA A 169 -12.98 7.16 -9.32
N PHE A 170 -13.10 8.30 -8.62
CA PHE A 170 -13.71 9.49 -9.18
C PHE A 170 -12.66 10.27 -9.97
N GLN A 171 -12.99 10.65 -11.20
CA GLN A 171 -12.12 11.48 -12.03
C GLN A 171 -12.23 12.96 -11.62
N ASP A 172 -13.43 13.41 -11.26
CA ASP A 172 -13.68 14.74 -10.69
C ASP A 172 -13.73 14.66 -9.16
N PRO A 173 -12.82 15.37 -8.44
CA PRO A 173 -12.84 15.44 -6.97
C PRO A 173 -14.15 16.00 -6.39
N ASN A 174 -14.86 16.85 -7.16
CA ASN A 174 -16.13 17.40 -6.73
C ASN A 174 -17.22 16.33 -6.62
N ASP A 175 -17.22 15.33 -7.48
CA ASP A 175 -18.20 14.25 -7.42
C ASP A 175 -17.95 13.34 -6.21
N ALA A 176 -16.68 13.09 -5.88
CA ALA A 176 -16.32 12.44 -4.61
C ALA A 176 -16.82 13.25 -3.41
N THR A 177 -16.62 14.56 -3.41
CA THR A 177 -17.05 15.46 -2.33
C THR A 177 -18.57 15.49 -2.17
N LYS A 178 -19.33 15.63 -3.26
CA LYS A 178 -20.80 15.59 -3.23
C LYS A 178 -21.33 14.26 -2.67
N LEU A 179 -20.76 13.13 -3.12
CA LEU A 179 -21.16 11.83 -2.61
C LEU A 179 -20.79 11.65 -1.13
N LYS A 180 -19.61 12.12 -0.71
CA LYS A 180 -19.18 12.14 0.70
C LYS A 180 -20.18 12.86 1.59
N GLU A 181 -20.62 14.05 1.20
CA GLU A 181 -21.60 14.83 1.95
C GLU A 181 -22.97 14.13 2.01
N LYS A 182 -23.44 13.58 0.89
CA LYS A 182 -24.68 12.80 0.81
C LYS A 182 -24.66 11.59 1.75
N LEU A 183 -23.55 10.85 1.74
CA LEU A 183 -23.36 9.68 2.59
C LEU A 183 -23.23 10.04 4.07
N GLY A 184 -22.50 11.11 4.40
CA GLY A 184 -22.36 11.59 5.77
C GLY A 184 -23.68 12.04 6.38
N ARG A 185 -24.59 12.63 5.59
CA ARG A 185 -25.95 12.98 6.04
C ARG A 185 -26.84 11.73 6.25
N ARG A 186 -26.73 10.74 5.37
CA ARG A 186 -27.56 9.52 5.43
C ARG A 186 -27.08 8.53 6.50
N TYR A 187 -25.77 8.33 6.62
CA TYR A 187 -25.16 7.35 7.52
C TYR A 187 -24.39 8.05 8.65
N ARG A 188 -25.10 8.65 9.59
CA ARG A 188 -24.53 9.49 10.67
C ARG A 188 -23.52 8.76 11.56
N THR A 189 -23.61 7.44 11.67
CA THR A 189 -22.70 6.60 12.46
C THR A 189 -21.48 6.11 11.65
N ALA A 190 -21.47 6.34 10.34
CA ALA A 190 -20.35 5.98 9.48
C ALA A 190 -19.36 7.13 9.34
N LYS A 191 -18.07 6.82 9.33
CA LYS A 191 -17.01 7.80 9.01
C LYS A 191 -16.68 7.71 7.53
N VAL A 192 -16.93 8.79 6.79
CA VAL A 192 -16.62 8.86 5.35
C VAL A 192 -15.31 9.62 5.15
N LEU A 193 -14.30 8.94 4.66
CA LEU A 193 -12.97 9.48 4.35
C LEU A 193 -12.82 9.62 2.85
N GLN A 194 -12.30 10.76 2.39
CA GLN A 194 -11.88 10.99 1.01
C GLN A 194 -10.36 11.00 0.93
N PHE A 195 -9.79 10.37 -0.08
CA PHE A 195 -8.36 10.33 -0.33
C PHE A 195 -8.06 10.16 -1.81
N SER A 196 -6.94 10.71 -2.26
CA SER A 196 -6.48 10.53 -3.64
C SER A 196 -5.61 9.30 -3.74
N SER A 197 -5.84 8.50 -4.79
CA SER A 197 -5.01 7.32 -5.05
C SER A 197 -3.71 7.73 -5.75
N PRO A 198 -2.60 7.08 -5.41
CA PRO A 198 -1.37 7.22 -6.18
C PRO A 198 -1.47 6.81 -7.65
N GLN A 199 -2.51 6.09 -8.02
CA GLN A 199 -2.82 5.67 -9.40
C GLN A 199 -3.72 6.65 -10.14
N GLY A 200 -4.09 7.73 -9.48
CA GLY A 200 -5.03 8.75 -9.95
C GLY A 200 -6.45 8.53 -9.44
N GLY A 201 -7.23 9.60 -9.52
CA GLY A 201 -8.60 9.66 -9.06
C GLY A 201 -8.76 9.72 -7.53
N ASP A 202 -9.90 10.26 -7.14
CA ASP A 202 -10.31 10.32 -5.73
C ASP A 202 -11.14 9.11 -5.35
N TRP A 203 -11.04 8.75 -4.08
CA TRP A 203 -11.72 7.59 -3.49
C TRP A 203 -12.43 7.99 -2.21
N LEU A 204 -13.54 7.34 -1.96
CA LEU A 204 -14.21 7.38 -0.66
C LEU A 204 -14.02 6.04 0.06
N ARG A 205 -13.71 6.11 1.35
CA ARG A 205 -13.73 4.95 2.24
C ARG A 205 -14.74 5.21 3.35
N ILE A 206 -15.70 4.30 3.47
CA ILE A 206 -16.79 4.41 4.44
C ILE A 206 -16.55 3.36 5.51
N LEU A 207 -16.13 3.82 6.68
CA LEU A 207 -15.99 3.00 7.88
C LEU A 207 -17.37 2.92 8.52
N VAL A 208 -17.99 1.76 8.50
CA VAL A 208 -19.29 1.53 9.11
C VAL A 208 -19.16 1.40 10.63
N ALA A 209 -20.26 1.62 11.36
CA ALA A 209 -20.26 1.44 12.82
C ALA A 209 -19.86 -0.02 13.16
N GLU A 210 -19.00 -0.16 14.17
CA GLU A 210 -18.48 -1.43 14.67
C GLU A 210 -17.66 -2.21 13.63
N ASP A 211 -17.27 -1.56 12.51
CA ASP A 211 -16.59 -2.18 11.36
C ASP A 211 -17.33 -3.45 10.86
N ASP A 212 -18.66 -3.48 10.98
CA ASP A 212 -19.50 -4.65 10.75
C ASP A 212 -19.67 -4.99 9.25
N LYS A 213 -19.45 -6.24 8.90
CA LYS A 213 -19.54 -6.72 7.51
C LYS A 213 -20.94 -6.55 6.89
N LYS A 214 -22.00 -6.94 7.64
CA LYS A 214 -23.37 -6.88 7.12
C LYS A 214 -23.82 -5.44 6.87
N ARG A 215 -23.40 -4.50 7.74
CA ARG A 215 -23.65 -3.06 7.53
C ARG A 215 -22.92 -2.54 6.30
N ALA A 216 -21.68 -2.97 6.07
CA ALA A 216 -20.95 -2.61 4.85
C ALA A 216 -21.61 -3.17 3.59
N GLU A 217 -22.07 -4.42 3.62
CA GLU A 217 -22.82 -5.06 2.52
C GLU A 217 -24.16 -4.36 2.26
N SER A 218 -24.91 -3.99 3.31
CA SER A 218 -26.17 -3.24 3.18
C SER A 218 -25.91 -1.85 2.57
N LEU A 219 -24.86 -1.17 2.99
CA LEU A 219 -24.48 0.13 2.45
C LEU A 219 -24.22 0.05 0.94
N ILE A 220 -23.54 -1.00 0.46
CA ILE A 220 -23.32 -1.22 -0.99
C ILE A 220 -24.65 -1.36 -1.72
N LYS A 221 -25.60 -2.16 -1.19
CA LYS A 221 -26.90 -2.39 -1.81
C LYS A 221 -27.78 -1.13 -1.85
N GLU A 222 -27.67 -0.27 -0.85
CA GLU A 222 -28.51 0.92 -0.68
C GLU A 222 -27.93 2.17 -1.33
N THR A 223 -26.63 2.18 -1.65
CA THR A 223 -25.96 3.34 -2.24
C THR A 223 -26.08 3.31 -3.75
N HIS A 224 -26.67 4.37 -4.31
CA HIS A 224 -26.79 4.54 -5.76
C HIS A 224 -25.72 5.51 -6.24
N THR A 225 -24.80 5.02 -7.04
CA THR A 225 -23.69 5.77 -7.67
C THR A 225 -23.21 5.01 -8.90
N ASP A 226 -22.73 5.73 -9.90
CA ASP A 226 -22.08 5.15 -11.08
C ASP A 226 -20.65 4.69 -10.81
N ALA A 227 -20.05 5.14 -9.70
CA ALA A 227 -18.73 4.71 -9.29
C ALA A 227 -18.74 3.28 -8.74
N ALA A 228 -17.68 2.53 -9.05
CA ALA A 228 -17.54 1.16 -8.56
C ALA A 228 -17.44 1.13 -7.01
N MET A 229 -18.08 0.13 -6.42
CA MET A 229 -18.10 -0.08 -4.97
C MET A 229 -17.50 -1.43 -4.62
N PHE A 230 -16.64 -1.43 -3.61
CA PHE A 230 -15.93 -2.62 -3.18
C PHE A 230 -16.09 -2.83 -1.67
N LEU A 231 -16.46 -4.06 -1.30
CA LEU A 231 -16.35 -4.50 0.09
C LEU A 231 -14.89 -4.78 0.41
N VAL A 232 -14.38 -4.19 1.49
CA VAL A 232 -12.95 -4.29 1.86
C VAL A 232 -12.83 -4.66 3.33
N ARG A 233 -11.99 -5.64 3.60
CA ARG A 233 -11.54 -5.97 4.95
C ARG A 233 -10.27 -5.18 5.27
N LEU A 234 -10.17 -4.60 6.47
CA LEU A 234 -9.06 -3.71 6.85
C LEU A 234 -7.91 -4.42 7.60
N ASP A 235 -8.17 -5.58 8.22
CA ASP A 235 -7.24 -6.39 9.03
C ASP A 235 -6.78 -7.67 8.33
#